data_8a31b1fcd48c5a9fc0f2070181860ea0
#
_entry.id   8a31b1fcd48c5a9fc0f2070181860ea0
#
_cell.length_a   1.000
_cell.length_b   1.000
_cell.length_c   1.000
_cell.angle_alpha   90.00
_cell.angle_beta   90.00
_cell.angle_gamma   90.00
#
_symmetry.space_group_name_H-M   'P 1'
#
loop_
_entity.id
_entity.type
_entity.pdbx_description
1 polymer ?
#
loop_
_entity_poly.entity_id
_entity_poly.type
_entity_poly.pdbx_seq_one_letter_code
_entity_poly.pdbx_strand_id
1 'polypeptide(L)'
;MKAKCLLLTMFWVGILSACTNAETFKDVLYFTGTENSPTVKYTVDGPSEIGVTISASCLTMSDQVIRVKVDNTLYGKKYKMVPTEDYMLSNDEIVLKAGENISKQLIFSLLRVSNFEEGVTYCVPLTITDVTGGMPVLDSSRTIYLVLNQVMVVNAANLSRTNMQLPFESDPSLAAVPQVTMEARVKVNKFASGSPYISTVMGVEEEFLLRFGDTTIKPNQIQLAGGGFPVTGKTEFEVDKWYHLAVVFDGSTIKLYVNGELDGQVDAPRGPIVLCGKTDKRRFCIGSSVNSRYLDGSISEVRVWKKALTQNEIQNNMCYISSDYYQDMIAYWRFNEGEGSVIKDWTGNGWDINKTLSWTEGVRCPE
;
A
#
# COMPACT_ATOMS: atom_id res chain seq x y z
N MET A 1 65.94 65.88 -3.10
CA MET A 1 66.44 64.54 -2.65
C MET A 1 65.22 63.63 -2.48
N LYS A 2 65.09 62.64 -3.36
CA LYS A 2 63.92 61.73 -3.39
C LYS A 2 64.34 60.40 -2.79
N ALA A 3 63.74 60.01 -1.65
CA ALA A 3 63.90 58.71 -1.04
C ALA A 3 62.98 57.72 -1.73
N LYS A 4 63.53 56.64 -2.29
CA LYS A 4 62.80 55.51 -2.84
C LYS A 4 62.50 54.50 -1.72
N CYS A 5 61.21 54.30 -1.45
CA CYS A 5 60.75 53.25 -0.56
C CYS A 5 60.67 51.94 -1.33
N LEU A 6 61.43 50.94 -0.88
CA LEU A 6 61.42 49.57 -1.48
C LEU A 6 60.37 48.76 -0.73
N LEU A 7 59.25 48.40 -1.45
CA LEU A 7 58.27 47.48 -0.89
C LEU A 7 58.77 46.05 -1.12
N LEU A 8 58.99 45.36 -0.03
CA LEU A 8 59.26 43.89 -0.01
C LEU A 8 57.91 43.17 0.07
N THR A 9 57.47 42.58 -1.04
CA THR A 9 56.32 41.70 -1.07
C THR A 9 56.73 40.30 -0.61
N MET A 10 56.34 39.94 0.62
CA MET A 10 56.41 38.57 1.10
C MET A 10 55.31 37.72 0.44
N PHE A 11 55.72 36.81 -0.42
CA PHE A 11 54.85 35.75 -0.95
C PHE A 11 54.62 34.70 0.13
N TRP A 12 53.42 34.67 0.71
CA TRP A 12 52.97 33.57 1.57
C TRP A 12 52.52 32.43 0.70
N VAL A 13 53.33 31.37 0.57
CA VAL A 13 52.93 30.11 -0.01
C VAL A 13 52.11 29.37 1.05
N GLY A 14 50.80 29.52 1.01
CA GLY A 14 49.89 28.68 1.79
C GLY A 14 49.91 27.26 1.23
N ILE A 15 50.54 26.36 1.98
CA ILE A 15 50.39 24.92 1.74
C ILE A 15 48.97 24.57 2.13
N LEU A 16 48.06 24.46 1.14
CA LEU A 16 46.74 23.82 1.28
C LEU A 16 46.99 22.31 1.47
N SER A 17 47.10 21.87 2.72
CA SER A 17 46.89 20.48 3.07
C SER A 17 45.42 20.17 2.80
N ALA A 18 45.13 19.77 1.58
CA ALA A 18 43.90 19.07 1.27
C ALA A 18 43.96 17.73 2.03
N CYS A 19 43.29 17.64 3.17
CA CYS A 19 42.94 16.36 3.76
C CYS A 19 41.97 15.68 2.76
N THR A 20 42.50 14.94 1.84
CA THR A 20 41.77 13.95 1.11
C THR A 20 41.58 12.75 2.07
N ASN A 21 40.55 12.81 2.92
CA ASN A 21 39.92 11.61 3.40
C ASN A 21 39.21 11.02 2.19
N ALA A 22 39.94 10.38 1.30
CA ALA A 22 39.37 9.46 0.36
C ALA A 22 38.82 8.32 1.21
N GLU A 23 37.50 8.30 1.43
CA GLU A 23 36.84 7.10 1.92
C GLU A 23 37.16 6.00 0.91
N THR A 24 37.99 5.07 1.31
CA THR A 24 38.29 3.89 0.52
C THR A 24 36.98 3.09 0.47
N PHE A 25 36.29 3.16 -0.66
CA PHE A 25 35.17 2.27 -0.94
C PHE A 25 35.70 0.84 -0.80
N LYS A 26 35.21 0.11 0.19
CA LYS A 26 35.52 -1.30 0.35
C LYS A 26 34.66 -2.09 -0.61
N ASP A 27 35.28 -2.98 -1.36
CA ASP A 27 34.56 -3.97 -2.14
C ASP A 27 33.77 -4.87 -1.19
N VAL A 28 32.49 -5.06 -1.46
CA VAL A 28 31.57 -5.76 -0.57
C VAL A 28 30.63 -6.69 -1.32
N LEU A 29 30.19 -7.74 -0.62
CA LEU A 29 29.11 -8.63 -1.03
C LEU A 29 27.81 -8.20 -0.37
N TYR A 30 26.69 -8.40 -1.07
CA TYR A 30 25.33 -8.11 -0.56
C TYR A 30 24.30 -8.92 -1.32
N PHE A 31 23.13 -9.15 -0.72
CA PHE A 31 21.98 -9.71 -1.46
C PHE A 31 21.54 -8.75 -2.55
N THR A 32 21.40 -9.22 -3.77
CA THR A 32 20.93 -8.43 -4.92
C THR A 32 19.53 -7.89 -4.65
N GLY A 33 19.30 -6.61 -4.97
CA GLY A 33 18.00 -5.95 -4.77
C GLY A 33 17.77 -5.39 -3.38
N THR A 34 18.81 -5.43 -2.50
CA THR A 34 18.73 -4.89 -1.13
C THR A 34 19.39 -3.51 -0.98
N GLU A 35 19.82 -2.89 -2.06
CA GLU A 35 20.60 -1.64 -2.07
C GLU A 35 19.85 -0.48 -1.40
N ASN A 36 18.51 -0.44 -1.56
CA ASN A 36 17.67 0.61 -0.95
C ASN A 36 16.85 0.10 0.23
N SER A 37 16.59 -1.20 0.31
CA SER A 37 15.81 -1.84 1.36
C SER A 37 16.14 -3.33 1.43
N PRO A 38 16.39 -3.88 2.62
CA PRO A 38 16.63 -5.32 2.76
C PRO A 38 15.34 -6.16 2.56
N THR A 39 14.21 -5.54 2.29
CA THR A 39 12.90 -6.21 2.18
C THR A 39 12.44 -6.29 0.73
N VAL A 40 12.17 -7.50 0.25
CA VAL A 40 11.57 -7.76 -1.06
C VAL A 40 10.22 -8.44 -0.85
N LYS A 41 9.17 -7.88 -1.48
CA LYS A 41 7.80 -8.36 -1.32
C LYS A 41 7.39 -9.22 -2.50
N TYR A 42 6.76 -10.35 -2.22
CA TYR A 42 6.20 -11.27 -3.20
C TYR A 42 4.73 -11.53 -2.90
N THR A 43 3.93 -11.58 -3.95
CA THR A 43 2.55 -12.06 -3.89
C THR A 43 2.56 -13.53 -4.27
N VAL A 44 2.01 -14.39 -3.42
CA VAL A 44 2.00 -15.85 -3.60
C VAL A 44 0.58 -16.38 -3.59
N ASP A 45 0.29 -17.35 -4.47
CA ASP A 45 -1.03 -17.96 -4.63
C ASP A 45 -0.97 -19.51 -4.46
N GLY A 46 0.17 -20.02 -4.12
CA GLY A 46 0.45 -21.44 -3.97
C GLY A 46 1.95 -21.69 -3.93
N PRO A 47 2.38 -22.93 -4.23
CA PRO A 47 3.78 -23.26 -4.37
C PRO A 47 4.46 -22.30 -5.33
N SER A 48 5.62 -21.78 -4.95
CA SER A 48 6.31 -20.73 -5.71
C SER A 48 7.81 -20.85 -5.52
N GLU A 49 8.57 -20.47 -6.54
CA GLU A 49 10.03 -20.43 -6.48
C GLU A 49 10.53 -18.99 -6.60
N ILE A 50 11.43 -18.61 -5.69
CA ILE A 50 12.04 -17.29 -5.64
C ILE A 50 13.54 -17.44 -5.76
N GLY A 51 14.10 -16.90 -6.85
CA GLY A 51 15.54 -16.88 -7.06
C GLY A 51 16.19 -15.74 -6.27
N VAL A 52 17.20 -16.07 -5.47
CA VAL A 52 18.00 -15.12 -4.71
C VAL A 52 19.43 -15.16 -5.18
N THR A 53 20.04 -14.01 -5.44
CA THR A 53 21.44 -13.87 -5.86
C THR A 53 22.22 -12.99 -4.90
N ILE A 54 23.53 -13.16 -4.92
CA ILE A 54 24.49 -12.29 -4.22
C ILE A 54 25.20 -11.45 -5.29
N SER A 55 25.27 -10.15 -5.05
CA SER A 55 26.08 -9.22 -5.85
C SER A 55 27.35 -8.82 -5.14
N ALA A 56 28.37 -8.48 -5.91
CA ALA A 56 29.58 -7.80 -5.43
C ALA A 56 29.65 -6.40 -6.04
N SER A 57 30.21 -5.44 -5.29
CA SER A 57 30.42 -4.07 -5.75
C SER A 57 31.44 -3.95 -6.90
N CYS A 58 32.24 -5.01 -7.14
CA CYS A 58 33.22 -5.09 -8.21
C CYS A 58 33.28 -6.52 -8.79
N LEU A 59 34.02 -6.73 -9.88
CA LEU A 59 34.38 -8.06 -10.34
C LEU A 59 35.30 -8.74 -9.35
N THR A 60 34.94 -9.95 -8.93
CA THR A 60 35.74 -10.67 -7.92
C THR A 60 37.05 -11.18 -8.49
N MET A 61 38.11 -11.10 -7.69
CA MET A 61 39.45 -11.59 -8.09
C MET A 61 39.63 -13.09 -7.86
N SER A 62 38.77 -13.70 -7.04
CA SER A 62 38.78 -15.12 -6.69
C SER A 62 37.34 -15.58 -6.43
N ASP A 63 37.12 -16.89 -6.51
CA ASP A 63 35.83 -17.49 -6.14
C ASP A 63 35.49 -17.12 -4.69
N GLN A 64 34.25 -16.66 -4.48
CA GLN A 64 33.67 -16.42 -3.17
C GLN A 64 32.63 -17.52 -2.91
N VAL A 65 32.82 -18.30 -1.85
CA VAL A 65 31.83 -19.27 -1.39
C VAL A 65 31.10 -18.65 -0.20
N ILE A 66 29.80 -18.40 -0.38
CA ILE A 66 28.98 -17.65 0.53
C ILE A 66 27.95 -18.59 1.15
N ARG A 67 28.00 -18.76 2.46
CA ARG A 67 27.01 -19.56 3.22
C ARG A 67 25.85 -18.71 3.63
N VAL A 68 24.65 -19.21 3.40
CA VAL A 68 23.39 -18.57 3.76
C VAL A 68 22.54 -19.52 4.60
N LYS A 69 21.74 -18.94 5.50
CA LYS A 69 20.73 -19.68 6.27
C LYS A 69 19.47 -18.86 6.41
N VAL A 70 18.35 -19.53 6.69
CA VAL A 70 17.17 -18.88 7.26
C VAL A 70 17.43 -18.58 8.73
N ASP A 71 17.25 -17.33 9.15
CA ASP A 71 17.39 -16.95 10.56
C ASP A 71 16.05 -16.54 11.16
N ASN A 72 15.43 -17.48 11.84
CA ASN A 72 14.09 -17.32 12.43
C ASN A 72 14.03 -16.30 13.57
N THR A 73 15.14 -15.69 13.97
CA THR A 73 15.17 -14.63 14.99
C THR A 73 15.05 -13.23 14.41
N LEU A 74 15.17 -13.08 13.08
CA LEU A 74 15.28 -11.80 12.40
C LEU A 74 13.98 -11.30 11.72
N TYR A 75 12.89 -12.09 11.69
CA TYR A 75 11.68 -11.72 10.94
C TYR A 75 10.94 -10.46 11.46
N GLY A 76 11.25 -10.02 12.68
CA GLY A 76 10.65 -8.85 13.30
C GLY A 76 9.21 -9.10 13.80
N LYS A 77 8.71 -8.21 14.65
CA LYS A 77 7.37 -8.34 15.27
C LYS A 77 6.20 -8.11 14.29
N LYS A 78 6.48 -7.51 13.13
CA LYS A 78 5.47 -7.15 12.13
C LYS A 78 5.02 -8.32 11.27
N TYR A 79 5.84 -9.34 11.13
CA TYR A 79 5.62 -10.47 10.24
C TYR A 79 5.49 -11.77 11.03
N LYS A 80 4.88 -12.77 10.41
CA LYS A 80 4.88 -14.13 10.89
C LYS A 80 5.91 -14.95 10.11
N MET A 81 6.60 -15.87 10.79
CA MET A 81 7.52 -16.78 10.08
C MET A 81 6.73 -17.77 9.23
N VAL A 82 7.24 -18.04 8.02
CA VAL A 82 6.78 -19.21 7.25
C VAL A 82 7.15 -20.47 8.03
N PRO A 83 6.20 -21.40 8.26
CA PRO A 83 6.52 -22.68 8.90
C PRO A 83 7.66 -23.41 8.17
N THR A 84 8.58 -24.02 8.92
CA THR A 84 9.79 -24.65 8.34
C THR A 84 9.48 -25.80 7.40
N GLU A 85 8.36 -26.47 7.59
CA GLU A 85 7.85 -27.55 6.72
C GLU A 85 7.19 -27.04 5.43
N ASP A 86 6.99 -25.72 5.29
CA ASP A 86 6.31 -25.12 4.14
C ASP A 86 7.27 -24.51 3.12
N TYR A 87 8.58 -24.57 3.39
CA TYR A 87 9.60 -24.10 2.44
C TYR A 87 10.86 -24.99 2.43
N MET A 88 11.66 -24.80 1.39
CA MET A 88 13.01 -25.35 1.30
C MET A 88 13.95 -24.41 0.56
N LEU A 89 15.24 -24.54 0.80
CA LEU A 89 16.31 -23.93 0.01
C LEU A 89 16.94 -24.98 -0.88
N SER A 90 17.28 -24.62 -2.13
CA SER A 90 17.97 -25.53 -3.04
C SER A 90 19.38 -25.89 -2.58
N ASN A 91 20.01 -25.01 -1.80
CA ASN A 91 21.36 -25.18 -1.23
C ASN A 91 21.51 -24.21 -0.03
N ASP A 92 22.53 -24.40 0.78
CA ASP A 92 22.98 -23.48 1.83
C ASP A 92 24.24 -22.66 1.42
N GLU A 93 24.76 -22.92 0.21
CA GLU A 93 25.91 -22.21 -0.35
C GLU A 93 25.58 -21.56 -1.70
N ILE A 94 26.10 -20.36 -1.90
CA ILE A 94 26.09 -19.63 -3.18
C ILE A 94 27.57 -19.40 -3.57
N VAL A 95 27.92 -19.67 -4.84
CA VAL A 95 29.26 -19.42 -5.34
C VAL A 95 29.21 -18.24 -6.32
N LEU A 96 29.98 -17.21 -6.02
CA LEU A 96 30.29 -16.11 -6.94
C LEU A 96 31.67 -16.36 -7.53
N LYS A 97 31.73 -16.60 -8.83
CA LYS A 97 32.94 -16.97 -9.54
C LYS A 97 33.89 -15.78 -9.75
N ALA A 98 35.19 -16.08 -9.80
CA ALA A 98 36.20 -15.10 -10.19
C ALA A 98 35.85 -14.48 -11.56
N GLY A 99 35.94 -13.15 -11.63
CA GLY A 99 35.59 -12.37 -12.81
C GLY A 99 34.11 -12.07 -12.98
N GLU A 100 33.25 -12.50 -12.01
CA GLU A 100 31.83 -12.19 -11.98
C GLU A 100 31.52 -11.21 -10.83
N ASN A 101 30.42 -10.50 -10.91
CA ASN A 101 29.88 -9.62 -9.86
C ASN A 101 28.48 -9.98 -9.42
N ILE A 102 27.86 -11.02 -10.01
CA ILE A 102 26.56 -11.57 -9.62
C ILE A 102 26.67 -13.10 -9.62
N SER A 103 26.22 -13.73 -8.55
CA SER A 103 26.22 -15.18 -8.37
C SER A 103 25.13 -15.87 -9.18
N LYS A 104 25.22 -17.21 -9.28
CA LYS A 104 24.06 -18.02 -9.63
C LYS A 104 22.98 -17.90 -8.56
N GLN A 105 21.74 -18.24 -8.93
CA GLN A 105 20.60 -18.19 -8.01
C GLN A 105 20.63 -19.34 -6.99
N LEU A 106 20.37 -19.00 -5.75
CA LEU A 106 19.82 -19.89 -4.75
C LEU A 106 18.30 -19.84 -4.89
N ILE A 107 17.64 -20.98 -4.93
CA ILE A 107 16.17 -21.04 -5.03
C ILE A 107 15.59 -21.25 -3.64
N PHE A 108 14.75 -20.32 -3.23
CA PHE A 108 13.81 -20.49 -2.15
C PHE A 108 12.51 -21.02 -2.74
N SER A 109 12.11 -22.23 -2.35
CA SER A 109 10.87 -22.87 -2.80
C SER A 109 9.85 -22.82 -1.68
N LEU A 110 8.76 -22.09 -1.86
CA LEU A 110 7.57 -22.17 -1.04
C LEU A 110 6.78 -23.41 -1.48
N LEU A 111 6.57 -24.37 -0.59
CA LEU A 111 5.96 -25.65 -0.91
C LEU A 111 4.43 -25.63 -0.86
N ARG A 112 3.88 -24.77 0.01
CA ARG A 112 2.43 -24.58 0.17
C ARG A 112 2.13 -23.29 0.92
N VAL A 113 0.89 -22.82 0.78
CA VAL A 113 0.32 -21.66 1.49
C VAL A 113 -0.90 -22.03 2.34
N SER A 114 -1.24 -23.33 2.44
CA SER A 114 -2.44 -23.80 3.16
C SER A 114 -2.39 -23.52 4.66
N ASN A 115 -1.21 -23.28 5.21
CA ASN A 115 -1.00 -22.93 6.62
C ASN A 115 -0.92 -21.41 6.85
N PHE A 116 -1.07 -20.62 5.78
CA PHE A 116 -1.08 -19.16 5.91
C PHE A 116 -2.44 -18.70 6.42
N GLU A 117 -2.43 -17.82 7.40
CA GLU A 117 -3.63 -17.17 7.92
C GLU A 117 -4.05 -16.03 7.02
N GLU A 118 -5.35 -15.87 6.86
CA GLU A 118 -5.94 -14.79 6.04
C GLU A 118 -5.45 -13.41 6.53
N GLY A 119 -4.95 -12.59 5.61
CA GLY A 119 -4.49 -11.24 5.90
C GLY A 119 -3.17 -11.14 6.67
N VAL A 120 -2.53 -12.27 6.97
CA VAL A 120 -1.23 -12.29 7.64
C VAL A 120 -0.10 -12.23 6.61
N THR A 121 0.82 -11.32 6.82
CA THR A 121 2.04 -11.22 6.02
C THR A 121 3.13 -12.09 6.63
N TYR A 122 3.69 -12.98 5.84
CA TYR A 122 4.76 -13.88 6.24
C TYR A 122 6.12 -13.38 5.79
N CYS A 123 7.18 -13.82 6.48
CA CYS A 123 8.55 -13.41 6.17
C CYS A 123 9.52 -14.57 6.34
N VAL A 124 10.49 -14.66 5.44
CA VAL A 124 11.64 -15.55 5.56
C VAL A 124 12.91 -14.72 5.46
N PRO A 125 13.63 -14.49 6.57
CA PRO A 125 14.92 -13.82 6.56
C PRO A 125 16.01 -14.80 6.11
N LEU A 126 16.66 -14.53 4.98
CA LEU A 126 17.88 -15.21 4.55
C LEU A 126 19.08 -14.35 4.91
N THR A 127 20.03 -14.91 5.64
CA THR A 127 21.22 -14.17 6.10
C THR A 127 22.52 -14.83 5.67
N ILE A 128 23.49 -14.01 5.27
CA ILE A 128 24.87 -14.47 5.00
C ILE A 128 25.56 -14.71 6.33
N THR A 129 26.00 -15.95 6.56
CA THR A 129 26.66 -16.36 7.82
C THR A 129 28.18 -16.37 7.71
N ASP A 130 28.72 -16.80 6.55
CA ASP A 130 30.13 -16.93 6.32
C ASP A 130 30.48 -16.67 4.84
N VAL A 131 31.71 -16.24 4.59
CA VAL A 131 32.28 -16.05 3.25
C VAL A 131 33.70 -16.57 3.22
N THR A 132 33.93 -17.60 2.42
CA THR A 132 35.27 -18.08 2.09
C THR A 132 35.71 -17.40 0.79
N GLY A 133 36.86 -16.73 0.79
CA GLY A 133 37.35 -15.93 -0.35
C GLY A 133 37.73 -14.51 0.04
N GLY A 134 37.35 -14.09 1.26
CA GLY A 134 37.88 -12.90 1.94
C GLY A 134 37.16 -11.58 1.65
N MET A 135 36.15 -11.55 0.78
CA MET A 135 35.40 -10.32 0.52
C MET A 135 34.45 -10.04 1.68
N PRO A 136 34.43 -8.82 2.25
CA PRO A 136 33.53 -8.46 3.34
C PRO A 136 32.07 -8.37 2.86
N VAL A 137 31.14 -8.55 3.79
CA VAL A 137 29.69 -8.41 3.54
C VAL A 137 29.25 -7.03 3.98
N LEU A 138 28.41 -6.37 3.16
CA LEU A 138 27.76 -5.12 3.53
C LEU A 138 26.70 -5.41 4.61
N ASP A 139 26.91 -4.91 5.84
CA ASP A 139 26.07 -5.25 6.99
C ASP A 139 24.59 -4.87 6.83
N SER A 140 24.30 -3.73 6.20
CA SER A 140 22.91 -3.31 5.91
C SER A 140 22.17 -4.22 4.93
N SER A 141 22.91 -5.01 4.16
CA SER A 141 22.39 -5.93 3.12
C SER A 141 22.86 -7.39 3.34
N ARG A 142 23.28 -7.70 4.56
CA ARG A 142 23.66 -9.06 5.01
C ARG A 142 22.47 -10.01 5.05
N THR A 143 21.27 -9.45 5.28
CA THR A 143 20.02 -10.21 5.35
C THR A 143 19.05 -9.66 4.31
N ILE A 144 18.44 -10.56 3.54
CA ILE A 144 17.27 -10.26 2.70
C ILE A 144 16.02 -10.81 3.37
N TYR A 145 14.99 -9.99 3.45
CA TYR A 145 13.68 -10.37 4.00
C TYR A 145 12.73 -10.68 2.84
N LEU A 146 12.47 -11.97 2.58
CA LEU A 146 11.47 -12.40 1.62
C LEU A 146 10.09 -12.27 2.29
N VAL A 147 9.38 -11.22 1.97
CA VAL A 147 8.04 -10.94 2.52
C VAL A 147 6.99 -11.48 1.58
N LEU A 148 6.18 -12.42 2.08
CA LEU A 148 5.20 -13.18 1.31
C LEU A 148 3.79 -12.74 1.69
N ASN A 149 3.05 -12.20 0.72
CA ASN A 149 1.64 -11.87 0.85
C ASN A 149 0.82 -12.89 0.07
N GLN A 150 -0.06 -13.62 0.75
CA GLN A 150 -0.96 -14.56 0.06
C GLN A 150 -2.04 -13.78 -0.70
N VAL A 151 -2.32 -14.22 -1.94
CA VAL A 151 -3.51 -13.76 -2.67
C VAL A 151 -4.75 -14.23 -1.92
N MET A 152 -5.61 -13.29 -1.60
CA MET A 152 -6.92 -13.58 -1.03
C MET A 152 -7.92 -13.83 -2.15
N VAL A 153 -8.73 -14.85 -2.00
CA VAL A 153 -9.85 -15.15 -2.91
C VAL A 153 -11.13 -15.01 -2.10
N VAL A 154 -11.91 -13.99 -2.39
CA VAL A 154 -13.09 -13.60 -1.62
C VAL A 154 -14.31 -13.41 -2.53
N ASN A 155 -15.46 -13.21 -1.92
CA ASN A 155 -16.64 -12.72 -2.63
C ASN A 155 -16.62 -11.18 -2.70
N ALA A 156 -17.47 -10.62 -3.56
CA ALA A 156 -17.76 -9.20 -3.61
C ALA A 156 -19.24 -8.96 -3.88
N ALA A 157 -19.78 -7.92 -3.31
CA ALA A 157 -21.19 -7.57 -3.52
C ALA A 157 -21.41 -6.87 -4.86
N ASN A 158 -22.42 -7.28 -5.61
CA ASN A 158 -22.85 -6.61 -6.83
C ASN A 158 -23.86 -5.51 -6.52
N LEU A 159 -23.55 -4.29 -7.00
CA LEU A 159 -24.37 -3.11 -6.83
C LEU A 159 -25.02 -2.74 -8.18
N SER A 160 -26.27 -3.10 -8.36
CA SER A 160 -27.07 -2.62 -9.49
C SER A 160 -28.31 -1.92 -8.95
N ARG A 161 -28.40 -0.62 -9.14
CA ARG A 161 -29.46 0.23 -8.58
C ARG A 161 -29.67 0.04 -7.06
N THR A 162 -28.57 -0.23 -6.36
CA THR A 162 -28.57 -0.47 -4.92
C THR A 162 -28.27 0.82 -4.19
N ASN A 163 -29.05 1.12 -3.15
CA ASN A 163 -28.83 2.22 -2.23
C ASN A 163 -28.76 1.65 -0.80
N MET A 164 -27.67 1.93 -0.13
CA MET A 164 -27.47 1.62 1.28
C MET A 164 -27.21 2.93 2.01
N GLN A 165 -28.07 3.27 2.97
CA GLN A 165 -27.95 4.45 3.81
C GLN A 165 -27.65 4.02 5.24
N LEU A 166 -26.66 4.66 5.84
CA LEU A 166 -26.21 4.39 7.21
C LEU A 166 -26.84 5.44 8.15
N PRO A 167 -27.39 5.02 9.29
CA PRO A 167 -27.99 5.93 10.27
C PRO A 167 -26.91 6.57 11.17
N PHE A 168 -25.85 7.11 10.58
CA PHE A 168 -24.75 7.75 11.31
C PHE A 168 -25.17 8.95 12.14
N GLU A 169 -26.35 9.51 11.89
CA GLU A 169 -26.96 10.55 12.70
C GLU A 169 -27.30 10.09 14.15
N SER A 170 -27.31 8.78 14.40
CA SER A 170 -27.50 8.24 15.75
C SER A 170 -26.24 8.38 16.63
N ASP A 171 -25.08 8.66 16.03
CA ASP A 171 -23.84 8.94 16.76
C ASP A 171 -23.43 10.41 16.62
N PRO A 172 -23.62 11.23 17.67
CA PRO A 172 -23.25 12.64 17.64
C PRO A 172 -21.77 12.92 17.38
N SER A 173 -20.86 11.97 17.63
CA SER A 173 -19.43 12.13 17.39
C SER A 173 -19.12 12.24 15.90
N LEU A 174 -20.00 11.72 15.04
CA LEU A 174 -19.86 11.76 13.57
C LEU A 174 -20.35 13.09 12.96
N ALA A 175 -20.85 14.02 13.78
CA ALA A 175 -21.20 15.37 13.33
C ALA A 175 -19.98 16.29 13.12
N ALA A 176 -18.79 15.92 13.62
CA ALA A 176 -17.58 16.74 13.50
C ALA A 176 -16.31 15.88 13.59
N VAL A 177 -16.01 15.14 12.52
CA VAL A 177 -14.83 14.25 12.47
C VAL A 177 -13.63 15.02 11.92
N PRO A 178 -12.58 15.25 12.73
CA PRO A 178 -11.48 16.15 12.34
C PRO A 178 -10.57 15.58 11.24
N GLN A 179 -10.46 14.27 11.16
CA GLN A 179 -9.71 13.56 10.13
C GLN A 179 -10.52 12.35 9.67
N VAL A 180 -10.57 12.11 8.37
CA VAL A 180 -11.36 11.02 7.78
C VAL A 180 -10.56 10.34 6.68
N THR A 181 -10.60 9.01 6.67
CA THR A 181 -10.28 8.24 5.47
C THR A 181 -11.49 7.39 5.09
N MET A 182 -11.85 7.38 3.82
CA MET A 182 -12.80 6.42 3.25
C MET A 182 -12.09 5.58 2.20
N GLU A 183 -12.28 4.27 2.24
CA GLU A 183 -11.69 3.31 1.31
C GLU A 183 -12.75 2.36 0.77
N ALA A 184 -12.59 1.93 -0.48
CA ALA A 184 -13.35 0.83 -1.07
C ALA A 184 -12.57 0.18 -2.20
N ARG A 185 -12.74 -1.13 -2.39
CA ARG A 185 -12.42 -1.78 -3.65
C ARG A 185 -13.66 -1.78 -4.53
N VAL A 186 -13.51 -1.32 -5.76
CA VAL A 186 -14.61 -1.22 -6.71
C VAL A 186 -14.23 -1.78 -8.08
N LYS A 187 -15.21 -2.40 -8.73
CA LYS A 187 -15.16 -2.77 -10.14
C LYS A 187 -16.42 -2.21 -10.80
N VAL A 188 -16.24 -1.31 -11.76
CA VAL A 188 -17.38 -0.68 -12.47
C VAL A 188 -17.71 -1.51 -13.69
N ASN A 189 -18.98 -1.98 -13.81
CA ASN A 189 -19.47 -2.66 -14.99
C ASN A 189 -19.85 -1.65 -16.08
N LYS A 190 -20.42 -0.52 -15.65
CA LYS A 190 -20.84 0.55 -16.56
C LYS A 190 -20.84 1.90 -15.86
N PHE A 191 -20.17 2.88 -16.49
CA PHE A 191 -20.25 4.28 -16.04
C PHE A 191 -21.58 4.92 -16.48
N ALA A 192 -22.04 5.91 -15.70
CA ALA A 192 -23.27 6.63 -16.03
C ALA A 192 -23.17 7.31 -17.40
N SER A 193 -24.17 7.08 -18.27
CA SER A 193 -24.21 7.62 -19.64
C SER A 193 -25.18 8.80 -19.79
N GLY A 194 -26.01 9.06 -18.77
CA GLY A 194 -26.95 10.19 -18.74
C GLY A 194 -26.51 11.30 -17.80
N SER A 195 -26.78 12.57 -18.19
CA SER A 195 -26.51 13.71 -17.32
C SER A 195 -27.17 13.55 -15.95
N PRO A 196 -26.46 13.83 -14.86
CA PRO A 196 -25.15 14.49 -14.72
C PRO A 196 -23.93 13.54 -14.78
N TYR A 197 -24.04 12.34 -15.32
CA TYR A 197 -22.98 11.34 -15.51
C TYR A 197 -22.34 10.82 -14.21
N ILE A 198 -23.05 10.87 -13.10
CA ILE A 198 -22.55 10.55 -11.76
C ILE A 198 -22.88 9.11 -11.38
N SER A 199 -21.87 8.37 -10.90
CA SER A 199 -21.99 7.09 -10.22
C SER A 199 -21.37 7.20 -8.82
N THR A 200 -22.16 7.03 -7.77
CA THR A 200 -21.72 7.25 -6.38
C THR A 200 -21.07 6.00 -5.80
N VAL A 201 -19.87 6.13 -5.27
CA VAL A 201 -19.22 5.07 -4.50
C VAL A 201 -19.70 5.10 -3.06
N MET A 202 -19.37 6.16 -2.30
CA MET A 202 -19.82 6.32 -0.90
C MET A 202 -19.62 7.73 -0.39
N GLY A 203 -20.22 8.03 0.74
CA GLY A 203 -20.04 9.29 1.47
C GLY A 203 -21.33 10.06 1.70
N VAL A 204 -21.22 11.36 1.98
CA VAL A 204 -22.34 12.25 2.28
C VAL A 204 -22.46 13.31 1.20
N GLU A 205 -23.63 13.36 0.55
CA GLU A 205 -23.94 14.33 -0.51
C GLU A 205 -23.73 15.77 -0.05
N GLU A 206 -23.09 16.59 -0.90
CA GLU A 206 -22.71 17.99 -0.64
C GLU A 206 -21.70 18.21 0.50
N GLU A 207 -21.25 17.16 1.16
CA GLU A 207 -20.31 17.25 2.28
C GLU A 207 -18.97 16.57 1.99
N PHE A 208 -19.01 15.26 1.74
CA PHE A 208 -17.81 14.45 1.50
C PHE A 208 -18.21 13.19 0.73
N LEU A 209 -18.36 13.31 -0.61
CA LEU A 209 -18.90 12.27 -1.47
C LEU A 209 -17.89 11.80 -2.49
N LEU A 210 -17.47 10.55 -2.39
CA LEU A 210 -16.63 9.88 -3.39
C LEU A 210 -17.53 9.33 -4.52
N ARG A 211 -17.28 9.78 -5.76
CA ARG A 211 -18.11 9.46 -6.92
C ARG A 211 -17.30 9.46 -8.21
N PHE A 212 -17.78 8.76 -9.20
CA PHE A 212 -17.34 8.88 -10.58
C PHE A 212 -18.15 9.94 -11.32
N GLY A 213 -17.48 10.71 -12.17
CA GLY A 213 -18.10 11.63 -13.12
C GLY A 213 -18.79 12.85 -12.54
N ASP A 214 -19.04 13.80 -13.41
CA ASP A 214 -19.92 14.97 -13.23
C ASP A 214 -20.19 15.60 -14.60
N THR A 215 -20.95 16.66 -14.68
CA THR A 215 -21.22 17.42 -15.93
C THR A 215 -19.96 17.92 -16.62
N THR A 216 -18.91 18.21 -15.86
CA THR A 216 -17.62 18.74 -16.34
C THR A 216 -16.46 17.74 -16.19
N ILE A 217 -16.73 16.54 -15.70
CA ILE A 217 -15.74 15.50 -15.41
C ILE A 217 -16.15 14.23 -16.16
N LYS A 218 -15.18 13.55 -16.76
CA LYS A 218 -15.45 12.31 -17.49
C LYS A 218 -16.16 11.29 -16.61
N PRO A 219 -17.15 10.54 -17.13
CA PRO A 219 -17.86 9.52 -16.35
C PRO A 219 -16.96 8.47 -15.70
N ASN A 220 -15.77 8.25 -16.26
CA ASN A 220 -14.77 7.29 -15.78
C ASN A 220 -13.61 7.95 -15.03
N GLN A 221 -13.79 9.13 -14.46
CA GLN A 221 -12.84 9.77 -13.55
C GLN A 221 -13.45 9.88 -12.15
N ILE A 222 -12.63 9.61 -11.11
CA ILE A 222 -13.05 9.70 -9.72
C ILE A 222 -12.97 11.14 -9.22
N GLN A 223 -13.94 11.54 -8.41
CA GLN A 223 -13.96 12.85 -7.74
C GLN A 223 -14.40 12.66 -6.28
N LEU A 224 -13.75 13.36 -5.36
CA LEU A 224 -14.38 13.76 -4.13
C LEU A 224 -15.12 15.07 -4.35
N ALA A 225 -16.40 15.11 -4.07
CA ALA A 225 -17.27 16.29 -4.20
C ALA A 225 -17.83 16.72 -2.85
N GLY A 226 -18.21 17.97 -2.75
CA GLY A 226 -18.80 18.54 -1.54
C GLY A 226 -17.84 19.36 -0.70
N GLY A 227 -18.36 19.98 0.36
CA GLY A 227 -17.59 20.76 1.33
C GLY A 227 -16.83 21.97 0.82
N GLY A 228 -17.02 22.35 -0.46
CA GLY A 228 -16.35 23.52 -1.07
C GLY A 228 -14.93 23.25 -1.63
N PHE A 229 -14.38 22.05 -1.44
CA PHE A 229 -13.02 21.69 -1.86
C PHE A 229 -13.03 20.39 -2.69
N PRO A 230 -13.61 20.40 -3.89
CA PRO A 230 -13.62 19.21 -4.75
C PRO A 230 -12.22 18.88 -5.25
N VAL A 231 -11.92 17.58 -5.34
CA VAL A 231 -10.70 17.09 -5.95
C VAL A 231 -11.02 15.97 -6.95
N THR A 232 -10.45 16.06 -8.15
CA THR A 232 -10.63 15.08 -9.22
C THR A 232 -9.33 14.34 -9.45
N GLY A 233 -9.41 13.03 -9.56
CA GLY A 233 -8.29 12.16 -9.89
C GLY A 233 -7.89 12.29 -11.36
N LYS A 234 -6.66 11.87 -11.67
CA LYS A 234 -6.09 11.86 -13.02
C LYS A 234 -6.39 10.56 -13.77
N THR A 235 -6.61 9.48 -13.03
CA THR A 235 -6.85 8.13 -13.57
C THR A 235 -8.16 8.12 -14.37
N GLU A 236 -8.10 7.59 -15.59
CA GLU A 236 -9.28 7.19 -16.37
C GLU A 236 -9.50 5.69 -16.15
N PHE A 237 -10.60 5.36 -15.49
CA PHE A 237 -10.93 4.00 -15.09
C PHE A 237 -11.47 3.17 -16.25
N GLU A 238 -11.11 1.91 -16.29
CA GLU A 238 -11.63 0.90 -17.20
C GLU A 238 -12.80 0.15 -16.56
N VAL A 239 -13.76 -0.28 -17.36
CA VAL A 239 -14.83 -1.20 -16.92
C VAL A 239 -14.24 -2.59 -16.65
N ASP A 240 -14.93 -3.36 -15.81
CA ASP A 240 -14.60 -4.75 -15.46
C ASP A 240 -13.22 -4.97 -14.81
N LYS A 241 -12.59 -3.91 -14.33
CA LYS A 241 -11.29 -3.93 -13.64
C LYS A 241 -11.44 -3.46 -12.20
N TRP A 242 -10.81 -4.16 -11.28
CA TRP A 242 -10.80 -3.81 -9.87
C TRP A 242 -9.83 -2.68 -9.58
N TYR A 243 -10.25 -1.75 -8.74
CA TYR A 243 -9.43 -0.67 -8.21
C TYR A 243 -9.66 -0.51 -6.72
N HIS A 244 -8.59 -0.27 -5.99
CA HIS A 244 -8.69 0.23 -4.62
C HIS A 244 -8.72 1.75 -4.67
N LEU A 245 -9.73 2.33 -4.05
CA LEU A 245 -9.92 3.78 -3.92
C LEU A 245 -9.75 4.18 -2.48
N ALA A 246 -9.03 5.28 -2.22
CA ALA A 246 -9.03 5.90 -0.91
C ALA A 246 -9.11 7.43 -1.04
N VAL A 247 -9.84 8.04 -0.14
CA VAL A 247 -9.85 9.49 0.05
C VAL A 247 -9.51 9.81 1.49
N VAL A 248 -8.54 10.72 1.68
CA VAL A 248 -8.01 11.11 2.98
C VAL A 248 -8.21 12.60 3.18
N PHE A 249 -8.84 12.99 4.29
CA PHE A 249 -8.81 14.35 4.81
C PHE A 249 -7.99 14.36 6.10
N ASP A 250 -6.91 15.12 6.13
CA ASP A 250 -5.98 15.21 7.26
C ASP A 250 -6.23 16.41 8.19
N GLY A 251 -7.29 17.19 7.93
CA GLY A 251 -7.63 18.43 8.63
C GLY A 251 -7.24 19.70 7.87
N SER A 252 -6.46 19.57 6.79
CA SER A 252 -5.97 20.70 5.99
C SER A 252 -5.92 20.40 4.50
N THR A 253 -5.74 19.14 4.11
CA THR A 253 -5.67 18.70 2.71
C THR A 253 -6.59 17.52 2.46
N ILE A 254 -7.07 17.41 1.23
CA ILE A 254 -7.78 16.22 0.73
C ILE A 254 -6.92 15.55 -0.34
N LYS A 255 -6.71 14.24 -0.20
CA LYS A 255 -5.92 13.42 -1.11
C LYS A 255 -6.75 12.25 -1.62
N LEU A 256 -6.71 12.01 -2.93
CA LEU A 256 -7.28 10.83 -3.58
C LEU A 256 -6.15 9.85 -3.93
N TYR A 257 -6.37 8.58 -3.65
CA TYR A 257 -5.46 7.50 -4.02
C TYR A 257 -6.19 6.45 -4.84
N VAL A 258 -5.50 5.95 -5.85
CA VAL A 258 -5.94 4.82 -6.69
C VAL A 258 -4.88 3.73 -6.62
N ASN A 259 -5.24 2.53 -6.20
CA ASN A 259 -4.32 1.41 -5.98
C ASN A 259 -3.10 1.80 -5.11
N GLY A 260 -3.34 2.63 -4.09
CA GLY A 260 -2.32 3.10 -3.16
C GLY A 260 -1.42 4.23 -3.68
N GLU A 261 -1.60 4.69 -4.92
CA GLU A 261 -0.84 5.80 -5.51
C GLU A 261 -1.63 7.10 -5.48
N LEU A 262 -0.95 8.22 -5.21
CA LEU A 262 -1.58 9.55 -5.16
C LEU A 262 -2.07 9.97 -6.55
N ASP A 263 -3.39 10.10 -6.69
CA ASP A 263 -4.06 10.40 -7.95
C ASP A 263 -4.52 11.86 -8.05
N GLY A 264 -4.80 12.51 -6.93
CA GLY A 264 -5.17 13.91 -6.85
C GLY A 264 -5.09 14.47 -5.45
N GLN A 265 -4.89 15.78 -5.31
CA GLN A 265 -4.94 16.46 -4.02
C GLN A 265 -5.36 17.92 -4.15
N VAL A 266 -5.89 18.46 -3.06
CA VAL A 266 -6.25 19.89 -2.92
C VAL A 266 -6.04 20.33 -1.48
N ASP A 267 -5.58 21.57 -1.30
CA ASP A 267 -5.61 22.23 0.01
C ASP A 267 -7.06 22.54 0.38
N ALA A 268 -7.47 22.08 1.54
CA ALA A 268 -8.85 22.17 2.01
C ALA A 268 -8.91 22.75 3.44
N PRO A 269 -8.70 24.07 3.59
CA PRO A 269 -8.79 24.73 4.89
C PRO A 269 -10.25 24.83 5.34
N ARG A 270 -10.80 23.70 5.73
CA ARG A 270 -12.19 23.55 6.18
C ARG A 270 -12.25 23.00 7.61
N GLY A 271 -13.40 23.12 8.24
CA GLY A 271 -13.68 22.45 9.50
C GLY A 271 -13.85 20.93 9.37
N PRO A 272 -14.10 20.23 10.48
CA PRO A 272 -14.32 18.78 10.51
C PRO A 272 -15.39 18.31 9.52
N ILE A 273 -15.30 17.06 9.11
CA ILE A 273 -16.25 16.43 8.19
C ILE A 273 -17.51 16.01 8.95
N VAL A 274 -18.68 16.29 8.39
CA VAL A 274 -20.00 15.87 8.91
C VAL A 274 -20.41 14.55 8.24
N LEU A 275 -20.15 13.41 8.89
CA LEU A 275 -20.48 12.09 8.35
C LEU A 275 -21.94 11.66 8.65
N CYS A 276 -22.59 12.22 9.65
CA CYS A 276 -23.99 11.93 9.97
C CYS A 276 -24.99 12.47 8.92
N GLY A 277 -24.52 13.33 8.00
CA GLY A 277 -25.39 14.00 7.03
C GLY A 277 -26.18 15.16 7.63
N LYS A 278 -26.79 15.95 6.75
CA LYS A 278 -27.54 17.16 7.16
C LYS A 278 -29.06 16.97 7.14
N THR A 279 -29.52 15.96 6.47
CA THR A 279 -30.98 15.66 6.33
C THR A 279 -31.15 14.16 6.03
N ASP A 280 -32.37 13.63 6.19
CA ASP A 280 -32.71 12.23 5.86
C ASP A 280 -32.36 11.84 4.41
N LYS A 281 -32.34 12.80 3.47
CA LYS A 281 -31.98 12.58 2.08
C LYS A 281 -30.48 12.59 1.81
N ARG A 282 -29.67 13.02 2.80
CA ARG A 282 -28.23 13.23 2.68
C ARG A 282 -27.46 12.49 3.77
N ARG A 283 -27.94 11.31 4.13
CA ARG A 283 -27.24 10.36 5.03
C ARG A 283 -25.99 9.84 4.37
N PHE A 284 -25.09 9.29 5.16
CA PHE A 284 -23.97 8.52 4.61
C PHE A 284 -24.54 7.38 3.77
N CYS A 285 -24.05 7.25 2.54
CA CYS A 285 -24.53 6.26 1.59
C CYS A 285 -23.40 5.45 0.96
N ILE A 286 -23.74 4.24 0.51
CA ILE A 286 -22.86 3.36 -0.27
C ILE A 286 -23.64 2.92 -1.53
N GLY A 287 -23.00 3.02 -2.70
CA GLY A 287 -23.52 2.56 -3.98
C GLY A 287 -24.55 3.49 -4.63
N SER A 288 -25.03 4.52 -3.95
CA SER A 288 -25.95 5.51 -4.53
C SER A 288 -26.04 6.75 -3.66
N SER A 289 -26.33 7.90 -4.27
CA SER A 289 -26.70 9.13 -3.58
C SER A 289 -28.05 9.66 -4.10
N VAL A 290 -28.30 10.96 -3.92
CA VAL A 290 -29.54 11.62 -4.39
C VAL A 290 -29.78 11.41 -5.89
N ASN A 291 -31.06 11.46 -6.29
CA ASN A 291 -31.47 11.36 -7.68
C ASN A 291 -31.01 10.07 -8.40
N SER A 292 -30.92 8.95 -7.66
CA SER A 292 -30.61 7.63 -8.23
C SER A 292 -29.25 7.58 -8.96
N ARG A 293 -28.22 8.23 -8.41
CA ARG A 293 -26.84 8.23 -8.92
C ARG A 293 -26.14 6.93 -8.52
N TYR A 294 -26.63 5.82 -9.05
CA TYR A 294 -26.18 4.47 -8.71
C TYR A 294 -24.78 4.16 -9.24
N LEU A 295 -24.01 3.40 -8.47
CA LEU A 295 -22.86 2.63 -8.96
C LEU A 295 -23.40 1.34 -9.60
N ASP A 296 -23.06 1.11 -10.86
CA ASP A 296 -23.27 -0.16 -11.53
C ASP A 296 -21.94 -0.92 -11.57
N GLY A 297 -21.79 -1.86 -10.64
CA GLY A 297 -20.51 -2.54 -10.47
C GLY A 297 -20.50 -3.45 -9.25
N SER A 298 -19.30 -3.82 -8.81
CA SER A 298 -19.09 -4.62 -7.61
C SER A 298 -18.27 -3.83 -6.59
N ILE A 299 -18.47 -4.13 -5.30
CA ILE A 299 -17.79 -3.47 -4.20
C ILE A 299 -17.33 -4.48 -3.14
N SER A 300 -16.19 -4.22 -2.54
CA SER A 300 -15.67 -4.93 -1.36
C SER A 300 -14.78 -4.01 -0.53
N GLU A 301 -14.43 -4.43 0.68
CA GLU A 301 -13.47 -3.75 1.56
C GLU A 301 -13.82 -2.28 1.78
N VAL A 302 -15.07 -1.97 2.10
CA VAL A 302 -15.53 -0.61 2.38
C VAL A 302 -15.21 -0.23 3.81
N ARG A 303 -14.46 0.84 3.99
CA ARG A 303 -13.94 1.28 5.29
C ARG A 303 -14.12 2.77 5.50
N VAL A 304 -14.47 3.14 6.71
CA VAL A 304 -14.55 4.54 7.15
C VAL A 304 -13.74 4.69 8.43
N TRP A 305 -12.74 5.56 8.38
CA TRP A 305 -11.80 5.78 9.48
C TRP A 305 -11.99 7.15 10.11
N LYS A 306 -11.79 7.25 11.41
CA LYS A 306 -11.62 8.52 12.14
C LYS A 306 -10.15 8.96 12.22
N LYS A 307 -9.37 8.65 11.18
CA LYS A 307 -7.93 8.86 11.07
C LYS A 307 -7.56 9.20 9.63
N ALA A 308 -6.57 10.06 9.44
CA ALA A 308 -5.92 10.27 8.16
C ALA A 308 -4.85 9.19 7.95
N LEU A 309 -5.08 8.25 7.04
CA LEU A 309 -4.11 7.22 6.70
C LEU A 309 -2.96 7.80 5.87
N THR A 310 -1.76 7.30 6.11
CA THR A 310 -0.60 7.53 5.24
C THR A 310 -0.69 6.67 3.99
N GLN A 311 0.01 7.06 2.92
CA GLN A 311 0.08 6.26 1.69
C GLN A 311 0.58 4.82 1.96
N ASN A 312 1.57 4.65 2.83
CA ASN A 312 2.08 3.32 3.20
C ASN A 312 1.02 2.47 3.93
N GLU A 313 0.21 3.07 4.79
CA GLU A 313 -0.89 2.35 5.46
C GLU A 313 -1.92 1.89 4.42
N ILE A 314 -2.29 2.74 3.47
CA ILE A 314 -3.20 2.40 2.37
C ILE A 314 -2.60 1.25 1.54
N GLN A 315 -1.37 1.39 1.05
CA GLN A 315 -0.70 0.38 0.20
C GLN A 315 -0.57 -0.99 0.87
N ASN A 316 -0.31 -1.01 2.17
CA ASN A 316 -0.11 -2.27 2.90
C ASN A 316 -1.43 -3.01 3.21
N ASN A 317 -2.58 -2.32 3.12
CA ASN A 317 -3.85 -2.81 3.62
C ASN A 317 -4.99 -2.84 2.58
N MET A 318 -4.68 -2.73 1.29
CA MET A 318 -5.70 -2.66 0.22
C MET A 318 -6.65 -3.86 0.19
N CYS A 319 -6.17 -5.06 0.54
CA CYS A 319 -6.93 -6.30 0.44
C CYS A 319 -7.57 -6.77 1.74
N TYR A 320 -7.01 -6.36 2.87
CA TYR A 320 -7.41 -6.83 4.19
C TYR A 320 -6.94 -5.87 5.27
N ILE A 321 -7.66 -5.81 6.37
CA ILE A 321 -7.30 -5.09 7.59
C ILE A 321 -7.37 -6.03 8.80
N SER A 322 -6.28 -6.05 9.59
CA SER A 322 -6.25 -6.74 10.88
C SER A 322 -7.18 -6.05 11.89
N SER A 323 -7.77 -6.84 12.80
CA SER A 323 -8.60 -6.33 13.90
C SER A 323 -7.86 -5.34 14.81
N ASP A 324 -6.54 -5.30 14.80
CA ASP A 324 -5.73 -4.35 15.56
C ASP A 324 -6.00 -2.88 15.18
N TYR A 325 -6.53 -2.65 13.97
CA TYR A 325 -6.86 -1.32 13.46
C TYR A 325 -8.32 -0.90 13.72
N TYR A 326 -9.20 -1.81 14.17
CA TYR A 326 -10.65 -1.54 14.28
C TYR A 326 -10.97 -0.39 15.24
N GLN A 327 -10.15 -0.15 16.26
CA GLN A 327 -10.30 0.97 17.19
C GLN A 327 -10.23 2.35 16.53
N ASP A 328 -9.54 2.48 15.38
CA ASP A 328 -9.40 3.71 14.62
C ASP A 328 -10.47 3.85 13.53
N MET A 329 -11.36 2.86 13.39
CA MET A 329 -12.41 2.84 12.40
C MET A 329 -13.75 3.31 12.95
N ILE A 330 -14.55 3.91 12.08
CA ILE A 330 -15.98 4.15 12.30
C ILE A 330 -16.77 2.92 11.90
N ALA A 331 -16.46 2.36 10.72
CA ALA A 331 -17.11 1.16 10.21
C ALA A 331 -16.19 0.41 9.21
N TYR A 332 -16.39 -0.89 9.11
CA TYR A 332 -15.72 -1.75 8.13
C TYR A 332 -16.66 -2.85 7.64
N TRP A 333 -17.03 -2.79 6.38
CA TRP A 333 -17.83 -3.81 5.71
C TRP A 333 -16.96 -4.49 4.65
N ARG A 334 -16.74 -5.80 4.81
CA ARG A 334 -15.93 -6.55 3.83
C ARG A 334 -16.70 -6.77 2.54
N PHE A 335 -18.02 -6.85 2.60
CA PHE A 335 -18.88 -7.19 1.47
C PHE A 335 -18.47 -8.53 0.82
N ASN A 336 -18.17 -9.52 1.64
CA ASN A 336 -17.69 -10.84 1.21
C ASN A 336 -18.54 -12.01 1.74
N GLU A 337 -19.71 -11.75 2.26
CA GLU A 337 -20.60 -12.73 2.90
C GLU A 337 -20.99 -13.86 1.93
N GLY A 338 -21.20 -13.55 0.64
CA GLY A 338 -21.58 -14.52 -0.39
C GLY A 338 -23.05 -14.90 -0.40
N GLU A 339 -23.74 -14.72 0.73
CA GLU A 339 -25.17 -15.04 0.90
C GLU A 339 -25.81 -14.19 2.03
N GLY A 340 -27.10 -14.36 2.22
CA GLY A 340 -27.82 -13.72 3.32
C GLY A 340 -28.25 -12.28 3.02
N SER A 341 -28.69 -11.58 4.08
CA SER A 341 -29.21 -10.21 4.01
C SER A 341 -28.57 -9.25 5.00
N VAL A 342 -27.53 -9.67 5.69
CA VAL A 342 -26.78 -8.84 6.65
C VAL A 342 -25.34 -8.71 6.18
N ILE A 343 -24.94 -7.49 5.87
CA ILE A 343 -23.53 -7.14 5.64
C ILE A 343 -22.98 -6.67 6.98
N LYS A 344 -22.01 -7.41 7.51
CA LYS A 344 -21.49 -7.22 8.85
C LYS A 344 -20.55 -6.02 8.93
N ASP A 345 -20.73 -5.20 9.97
CA ASP A 345 -19.70 -4.27 10.43
C ASP A 345 -18.69 -5.00 11.30
N TRP A 346 -17.48 -5.21 10.77
CA TRP A 346 -16.41 -5.95 11.43
C TRP A 346 -15.75 -5.20 12.59
N THR A 347 -15.98 -3.89 12.70
CA THR A 347 -15.46 -3.11 13.84
C THR A 347 -16.14 -3.42 15.15
N GLY A 348 -17.38 -3.91 15.08
CA GLY A 348 -18.24 -4.11 16.25
C GLY A 348 -18.94 -2.84 16.75
N ASN A 349 -18.88 -1.74 16.00
CA ASN A 349 -19.54 -0.47 16.35
C ASN A 349 -21.06 -0.49 16.05
N GLY A 350 -21.59 -1.56 15.45
CA GLY A 350 -23.01 -1.79 15.26
C GLY A 350 -23.60 -1.19 13.98
N TRP A 351 -22.76 -0.97 12.97
CA TRP A 351 -23.19 -0.43 11.67
C TRP A 351 -23.50 -1.53 10.64
N ASP A 352 -24.06 -2.65 11.06
CA ASP A 352 -24.53 -3.70 10.17
C ASP A 352 -25.55 -3.16 9.16
N ILE A 353 -25.43 -3.60 7.90
CA ILE A 353 -26.37 -3.19 6.83
C ILE A 353 -27.30 -4.34 6.52
N ASN A 354 -28.59 -4.11 6.68
CA ASN A 354 -29.63 -5.08 6.30
C ASN A 354 -30.01 -4.89 4.82
N LYS A 355 -29.40 -5.70 3.94
CA LYS A 355 -29.63 -5.64 2.50
C LYS A 355 -29.31 -6.96 1.83
N THR A 356 -30.27 -7.51 1.07
CA THR A 356 -30.00 -8.65 0.19
C THR A 356 -29.31 -8.16 -1.08
N LEU A 357 -28.16 -8.74 -1.39
CA LEU A 357 -27.34 -8.45 -2.56
C LEU A 357 -27.08 -9.72 -3.36
N SER A 358 -26.70 -9.59 -4.61
CA SER A 358 -26.07 -10.67 -5.36
C SER A 358 -24.55 -10.57 -5.24
N TRP A 359 -23.86 -11.68 -5.48
CA TRP A 359 -22.45 -11.81 -5.20
C TRP A 359 -21.65 -12.22 -6.44
N THR A 360 -20.42 -11.78 -6.52
CA THR A 360 -19.39 -12.29 -7.43
C THR A 360 -18.42 -13.09 -6.59
N GLU A 361 -18.23 -14.36 -6.94
CA GLU A 361 -17.29 -15.27 -6.28
C GLU A 361 -15.91 -15.20 -6.94
N GLY A 362 -14.89 -15.69 -6.23
CA GLY A 362 -13.56 -15.85 -6.77
C GLY A 362 -12.80 -14.55 -7.04
N VAL A 363 -13.17 -13.46 -6.37
CA VAL A 363 -12.49 -12.16 -6.51
C VAL A 363 -11.13 -12.20 -5.83
N ARG A 364 -10.09 -12.01 -6.63
CA ARG A 364 -8.69 -12.03 -6.14
C ARG A 364 -8.26 -10.65 -5.64
N CYS A 365 -7.46 -10.64 -4.58
CA CYS A 365 -6.80 -9.43 -4.11
C CYS A 365 -5.39 -9.78 -3.55
N PRO A 366 -4.31 -9.16 -4.09
CA PRO A 366 -4.31 -8.35 -5.31
C PRO A 366 -4.66 -9.17 -6.55
N GLU A 367 -5.05 -8.50 -7.65
CA GLU A 367 -5.31 -9.13 -8.94
C GLU A 367 -4.04 -9.64 -9.61
#